data_a0e0430d00453e66d2ba509d7cc12ea1
#
_entry.id   a0e0430d00453e66d2ba509d7cc12ea1
#
_cell.length_a   1.000
_cell.length_b   1.000
_cell.length_c   1.000
_cell.angle_alpha   90.00
_cell.angle_beta   90.00
_cell.angle_gamma   90.00
#
_symmetry.space_group_name_H-M   'P 1'
#
loop_
_entity.id
_entity.type
_entity.pdbx_description
1 polymer ?
#
loop_
_entity_poly.entity_id
_entity_poly.type
_entity_poly.pdbx_seq_one_letter_code
_entity_poly.pdbx_strand_id
1 'polypeptide(L)'
;FMKVIAGGSLNVAFGGSNAYSSDYSFAYFTQKYVDSRYRIAESDINVLRECLTSQFIDRISTYTPAQIVEEYGTHVLKDIYVGAKLEVYYMAKSVTTSKKQNVEAGLGVSLASIFKIDAKFHYDSSLATNNKQQSLYYSTIGGDPTVAVTGTFDPEKASTVDIGKWSES
;
A
#
# COMPACT_ATOMS: atom_id res chain seq x y z
N PHE A 1 -19.28 7.80 1.27
CA PHE A 1 -18.10 8.39 1.98
C PHE A 1 -17.21 7.25 2.47
N MET A 2 -16.12 6.98 1.79
CA MET A 2 -15.11 6.05 2.31
C MET A 2 -14.52 6.59 3.62
N LYS A 3 -14.55 5.77 4.66
CA LYS A 3 -13.99 6.16 5.96
C LYS A 3 -12.49 5.93 5.94
N VAL A 4 -11.71 7.00 6.09
CA VAL A 4 -10.27 6.86 6.33
C VAL A 4 -10.08 6.06 7.61
N ILE A 5 -9.56 4.85 7.52
CA ILE A 5 -9.06 4.18 8.71
C ILE A 5 -7.79 4.91 9.13
N ALA A 6 -7.83 5.44 10.32
CA ALA A 6 -6.81 6.28 10.91
C ALA A 6 -5.39 5.80 10.65
N GLY A 7 -4.59 6.69 10.07
CA GLY A 7 -3.15 6.57 10.03
C GLY A 7 -2.62 5.77 8.86
N GLY A 8 -2.01 6.46 7.91
CA GLY A 8 -1.04 5.85 7.03
C GLY A 8 0.07 5.22 7.86
N SER A 9 0.58 4.07 7.46
CA SER A 9 1.73 3.45 8.08
C SER A 9 3.00 3.83 7.33
N LEU A 10 3.95 4.42 8.05
CA LEU A 10 5.29 4.68 7.53
C LEU A 10 6.20 3.49 7.86
N ASN A 11 6.88 2.97 6.88
CA ASN A 11 7.89 1.94 7.07
C ASN A 11 9.17 2.35 6.34
N VAL A 12 10.31 2.12 7.00
CA VAL A 12 11.63 2.38 6.44
C VAL A 12 12.38 1.06 6.33
N ALA A 13 12.86 0.77 5.13
CA ALA A 13 13.70 -0.39 4.88
C ALA A 13 15.06 0.06 4.33
N PHE A 14 16.12 -0.58 4.81
CA PHE A 14 17.44 -0.42 4.23
C PHE A 14 17.68 -1.54 3.24
N GLY A 15 18.02 -1.17 2.00
CA GLY A 15 18.34 -2.15 0.96
C GLY A 15 19.58 -2.94 1.34
N GLY A 16 19.38 -4.22 1.66
CA GLY A 16 20.44 -5.17 2.02
C GLY A 16 20.67 -6.24 0.95
N SER A 17 20.18 -6.07 -0.28
CA SER A 17 20.40 -7.03 -1.36
C SER A 17 21.42 -6.53 -2.38
N ASN A 18 22.14 -7.46 -3.00
CA ASN A 18 23.17 -7.19 -4.01
C ASN A 18 22.71 -6.44 -5.27
N ALA A 19 21.43 -6.11 -5.39
CA ALA A 19 20.86 -5.39 -6.52
C ALA A 19 20.91 -3.86 -6.36
N TYR A 20 21.09 -3.34 -5.13
CA TYR A 20 21.17 -1.92 -4.83
C TYR A 20 22.45 -1.61 -4.07
N SER A 21 23.11 -0.52 -4.44
CA SER A 21 24.32 -0.11 -3.71
C SER A 21 23.94 0.18 -2.25
N SER A 22 24.85 -0.05 -1.32
CA SER A 22 24.70 0.23 0.12
C SER A 22 24.35 1.69 0.44
N ASP A 23 24.36 2.55 -0.56
CA ASP A 23 24.13 3.99 -0.46
C ASP A 23 22.64 4.38 -0.50
N TYR A 24 21.77 3.54 -1.06
CA TYR A 24 20.34 3.84 -1.17
C TYR A 24 19.56 3.35 0.03
N SER A 25 18.59 4.16 0.42
CA SER A 25 17.62 3.84 1.46
C SER A 25 16.20 4.05 0.94
N PHE A 26 15.27 3.27 1.45
CA PHE A 26 13.89 3.23 1.03
C PHE A 26 12.96 3.50 2.19
N ALA A 27 11.91 4.27 1.93
CA ALA A 27 10.78 4.41 2.82
C ALA A 27 9.50 4.22 2.04
N TYR A 28 8.45 3.72 2.67
CA TYR A 28 7.14 3.64 2.05
C TYR A 28 6.05 4.08 3.00
N PHE A 29 5.01 4.65 2.41
CA PHE A 29 3.80 5.07 3.08
C PHE A 29 2.62 4.33 2.48
N THR A 30 1.72 3.87 3.33
CA THR A 30 0.46 3.26 2.90
C THR A 30 -0.69 3.91 3.64
N GLN A 31 -1.69 4.37 2.89
CA GLN A 31 -2.96 4.85 3.42
C GLN A 31 -4.10 4.00 2.90
N LYS A 32 -4.94 3.51 3.80
CA LYS A 32 -6.11 2.69 3.47
C LYS A 32 -7.39 3.50 3.68
N TYR A 33 -8.26 3.42 2.69
CA TYR A 33 -9.62 3.93 2.72
C TYR A 33 -10.54 2.72 2.74
N VAL A 34 -11.36 2.56 3.77
CA VAL A 34 -12.22 1.39 3.91
C VAL A 34 -13.67 1.82 3.77
N ASP A 35 -14.33 1.23 2.80
CA ASP A 35 -15.77 1.35 2.60
C ASP A 35 -16.51 0.32 3.47
N SER A 36 -16.15 -0.95 3.33
CA SER A 36 -16.86 -2.05 3.96
C SER A 36 -15.90 -3.09 4.55
N ARG A 37 -16.38 -3.80 5.56
CA ARG A 37 -15.70 -4.96 6.12
C ARG A 37 -16.63 -6.15 6.12
N TYR A 38 -16.22 -7.24 5.49
CA TYR A 38 -16.93 -8.50 5.48
C TYR A 38 -16.16 -9.50 6.35
N ARG A 39 -16.87 -10.07 7.33
CA ARG A 39 -16.27 -11.02 8.27
C ARG A 39 -17.12 -12.24 8.44
N ILE A 40 -16.53 -13.42 8.32
CA ILE A 40 -17.12 -14.67 8.74
C ILE A 40 -16.87 -14.80 10.24
N ALA A 41 -17.90 -14.56 11.05
CA ALA A 41 -17.82 -14.66 12.52
C ALA A 41 -17.99 -16.11 13.00
N GLU A 42 -18.54 -16.99 12.12
CA GLU A 42 -18.81 -18.38 12.43
C GLU A 42 -17.52 -19.22 12.45
N SER A 43 -17.41 -20.12 13.37
CA SER A 43 -16.31 -21.08 13.53
C SER A 43 -16.77 -22.55 13.49
N ASP A 44 -18.09 -22.81 13.61
CA ASP A 44 -18.62 -24.17 13.46
C ASP A 44 -18.52 -24.62 12.00
N ILE A 45 -17.75 -25.67 11.78
CA ILE A 45 -17.50 -26.20 10.43
C ILE A 45 -18.80 -26.72 9.77
N ASN A 46 -19.76 -27.20 10.54
CA ASN A 46 -21.00 -27.69 10.00
C ASN A 46 -21.86 -26.57 9.44
N VAL A 47 -21.91 -25.43 10.14
CA VAL A 47 -22.60 -24.23 9.66
C VAL A 47 -21.87 -23.65 8.44
N LEU A 48 -20.54 -23.62 8.46
CA LEU A 48 -19.77 -23.13 7.31
C LEU A 48 -19.96 -24.02 6.06
N ARG A 49 -20.15 -25.32 6.23
CA ARG A 49 -20.46 -26.22 5.09
C ARG A 49 -21.76 -25.89 4.39
N GLU A 50 -22.77 -25.43 5.12
CA GLU A 50 -24.07 -25.01 4.54
C GLU A 50 -23.94 -23.73 3.68
N CYS A 51 -22.87 -22.96 3.88
CA CYS A 51 -22.58 -21.76 3.10
C CYS A 51 -21.83 -22.06 1.78
N LEU A 52 -21.44 -23.31 1.53
CA LEU A 52 -20.76 -23.67 0.28
C LEU A 52 -21.73 -23.63 -0.90
N THR A 53 -21.28 -23.09 -2.02
CA THR A 53 -22.08 -23.13 -3.25
C THR A 53 -22.16 -24.55 -3.81
N SER A 54 -23.28 -24.91 -4.44
CA SER A 54 -23.43 -26.21 -5.13
C SER A 54 -22.31 -26.45 -6.13
N GLN A 55 -21.93 -25.42 -6.88
CA GLN A 55 -20.83 -25.50 -7.84
C GLN A 55 -19.49 -25.92 -7.18
N PHE A 56 -19.17 -25.36 -6.00
CA PHE A 56 -17.95 -25.72 -5.29
C PHE A 56 -18.01 -27.18 -4.78
N ILE A 57 -19.17 -27.62 -4.28
CA ILE A 57 -19.38 -29.00 -3.82
C ILE A 57 -19.20 -29.99 -4.97
N ASP A 58 -19.78 -29.71 -6.13
CA ASP A 58 -19.64 -30.56 -7.31
C ASP A 58 -18.19 -30.66 -7.77
N ARG A 59 -17.45 -29.55 -7.73
CA ARG A 59 -16.05 -29.51 -8.13
C ARG A 59 -15.10 -30.22 -7.18
N ILE A 60 -15.34 -30.16 -5.88
CA ILE A 60 -14.58 -31.00 -4.91
C ILE A 60 -14.68 -32.48 -5.26
N SER A 61 -15.82 -32.93 -5.79
CA SER A 61 -16.07 -34.31 -6.14
C SER A 61 -15.43 -34.75 -7.46
N THR A 62 -15.16 -33.78 -8.36
CA THR A 62 -14.76 -34.06 -9.75
C THR A 62 -13.35 -33.58 -10.10
N TYR A 63 -12.84 -32.56 -9.40
CA TYR A 63 -11.55 -31.95 -9.68
C TYR A 63 -10.41 -32.61 -8.88
N THR A 64 -9.24 -32.60 -9.48
CA THR A 64 -8.01 -32.91 -8.73
C THR A 64 -7.67 -31.79 -7.76
N PRO A 65 -6.90 -32.06 -6.69
CA PRO A 65 -6.46 -31.01 -5.76
C PRO A 65 -5.76 -29.82 -6.46
N ALA A 66 -4.98 -30.09 -7.49
CA ALA A 66 -4.31 -29.03 -8.26
C ALA A 66 -5.31 -28.09 -8.96
N GLN A 67 -6.35 -28.64 -9.56
CA GLN A 67 -7.41 -27.86 -10.20
C GLN A 67 -8.23 -27.05 -9.20
N ILE A 68 -8.49 -27.60 -8.00
CA ILE A 68 -9.15 -26.84 -6.93
C ILE A 68 -8.30 -25.66 -6.49
N VAL A 69 -6.99 -25.86 -6.31
CA VAL A 69 -6.07 -24.79 -5.93
C VAL A 69 -5.96 -23.71 -7.01
N GLU A 70 -5.92 -24.12 -8.28
CA GLU A 70 -5.85 -23.19 -9.41
C GLU A 70 -7.09 -22.31 -9.51
N GLU A 71 -8.28 -22.85 -9.29
CA GLU A 71 -9.54 -22.12 -9.45
C GLU A 71 -9.94 -21.34 -8.19
N TYR A 72 -9.74 -21.91 -7.00
CA TYR A 72 -10.22 -21.35 -5.73
C TYR A 72 -9.09 -20.87 -4.80
N GLY A 73 -7.84 -21.16 -5.12
CA GLY A 73 -6.71 -20.82 -4.28
C GLY A 73 -6.52 -21.80 -3.11
N THR A 74 -5.61 -21.43 -2.21
CA THR A 74 -5.17 -22.28 -1.08
C THR A 74 -5.74 -21.83 0.28
N HIS A 75 -6.47 -20.72 0.32
CA HIS A 75 -6.92 -20.11 1.58
C HIS A 75 -8.36 -19.63 1.48
N VAL A 76 -9.06 -19.69 2.61
CA VAL A 76 -10.39 -19.08 2.78
C VAL A 76 -10.21 -17.70 3.42
N LEU A 77 -10.75 -16.66 2.78
CA LEU A 77 -10.76 -15.32 3.32
C LEU A 77 -11.85 -15.20 4.38
N LYS A 78 -11.47 -15.02 5.63
CA LYS A 78 -12.41 -14.91 6.76
C LYS A 78 -12.71 -13.47 7.18
N ASP A 79 -11.84 -12.53 6.82
CA ASP A 79 -11.97 -11.12 7.20
C ASP A 79 -11.40 -10.26 6.07
N ILE A 80 -12.26 -9.49 5.43
CA ILE A 80 -11.94 -8.74 4.20
C ILE A 80 -12.33 -7.29 4.39
N TYR A 81 -11.40 -6.40 4.09
CA TYR A 81 -11.68 -4.98 3.93
C TYR A 81 -11.84 -4.67 2.44
N VAL A 82 -12.95 -4.06 2.10
CA VAL A 82 -13.21 -3.54 0.75
C VAL A 82 -13.05 -2.03 0.78
N GLY A 83 -12.39 -1.50 -0.22
CA GLY A 83 -12.10 -0.07 -0.31
C GLY A 83 -10.92 0.21 -1.22
N ALA A 84 -10.15 1.21 -0.86
CA ALA A 84 -9.04 1.68 -1.67
C ALA A 84 -7.76 1.83 -0.85
N LYS A 85 -6.60 1.82 -1.52
CA LYS A 85 -5.29 1.95 -0.90
C LYS A 85 -4.38 2.83 -1.76
N LEU A 86 -3.76 3.81 -1.12
CA LEU A 86 -2.64 4.55 -1.71
C LEU A 86 -1.33 3.97 -1.16
N GLU A 87 -0.40 3.70 -2.04
CA GLU A 87 0.97 3.32 -1.72
C GLU A 87 1.93 4.34 -2.33
N VAL A 88 2.87 4.81 -1.53
CA VAL A 88 3.94 5.71 -1.97
C VAL A 88 5.26 5.11 -1.52
N TYR A 89 6.17 4.92 -2.47
CA TYR A 89 7.51 4.42 -2.25
C TYR A 89 8.51 5.53 -2.56
N TYR A 90 9.38 5.80 -1.61
CA TYR A 90 10.41 6.81 -1.73
C TYR A 90 11.78 6.16 -1.62
N MET A 91 12.67 6.54 -2.49
CA MET A 91 14.07 6.09 -2.51
C MET A 91 14.98 7.31 -2.56
N ALA A 92 16.04 7.29 -1.78
CA ALA A 92 17.08 8.31 -1.86
C ALA A 92 18.46 7.77 -1.48
N LYS A 93 19.48 8.39 -2.04
CA LYS A 93 20.86 8.26 -1.59
C LYS A 93 21.11 9.30 -0.49
N SER A 94 21.26 8.84 0.75
CA SER A 94 21.59 9.74 1.87
C SER A 94 23.10 9.72 2.13
N VAL A 95 23.66 10.91 2.24
CA VAL A 95 25.13 11.12 2.40
C VAL A 95 25.60 11.18 3.85
N THR A 96 24.67 11.05 4.82
CA THR A 96 24.98 11.15 6.24
C THR A 96 24.78 9.82 6.98
N THR A 97 25.25 9.74 8.20
CA THR A 97 25.04 8.57 9.08
C THR A 97 23.58 8.40 9.50
N SER A 98 22.80 9.47 9.50
CA SER A 98 21.37 9.48 9.88
C SER A 98 20.44 9.10 8.73
N LYS A 99 20.81 8.10 7.91
CA LYS A 99 20.09 7.69 6.70
C LYS A 99 18.59 7.49 6.91
N LYS A 100 18.22 6.81 8.01
CA LYS A 100 16.81 6.56 8.32
C LYS A 100 16.02 7.85 8.47
N GLN A 101 16.48 8.78 9.29
CA GLN A 101 15.80 10.04 9.55
C GLN A 101 15.71 10.91 8.30
N ASN A 102 16.77 10.95 7.49
CA ASN A 102 16.78 11.72 6.25
C ASN A 102 15.74 11.18 5.24
N VAL A 103 15.65 9.86 5.10
CA VAL A 103 14.70 9.22 4.16
C VAL A 103 13.26 9.37 4.65
N GLU A 104 13.00 9.25 5.96
CA GLU A 104 11.71 9.54 6.57
C GLU A 104 11.30 11.00 6.32
N ALA A 105 12.23 11.94 6.52
CA ALA A 105 11.99 13.36 6.29
C ALA A 105 11.70 13.64 4.79
N GLY A 106 12.45 13.03 3.88
CA GLY A 106 12.23 13.16 2.44
C GLY A 106 10.86 12.65 1.99
N LEU A 107 10.44 11.49 2.50
CA LEU A 107 9.09 10.97 2.25
C LEU A 107 8.04 11.91 2.87
N GLY A 108 8.22 12.38 4.10
CA GLY A 108 7.29 13.30 4.76
C GLY A 108 7.09 14.59 3.98
N VAL A 109 8.18 15.21 3.52
CA VAL A 109 8.12 16.40 2.63
C VAL A 109 7.37 16.09 1.34
N SER A 110 7.63 14.93 0.74
CA SER A 110 6.95 14.52 -0.50
C SER A 110 5.45 14.30 -0.28
N LEU A 111 5.05 13.67 0.80
CA LEU A 111 3.64 13.47 1.14
C LEU A 111 2.91 14.81 1.33
N ALA A 112 3.50 15.73 2.06
CA ALA A 112 2.90 17.05 2.32
C ALA A 112 2.85 17.94 1.08
N SER A 113 3.91 17.98 0.27
CA SER A 113 4.03 18.91 -0.85
C SER A 113 3.39 18.37 -2.14
N ILE A 114 3.61 17.11 -2.47
CA ILE A 114 3.19 16.49 -3.73
C ILE A 114 1.75 16.00 -3.64
N PHE A 115 1.42 15.22 -2.59
CA PHE A 115 0.12 14.59 -2.43
C PHE A 115 -0.86 15.39 -1.57
N LYS A 116 -0.40 16.47 -0.92
CA LYS A 116 -1.19 17.25 0.04
C LYS A 116 -1.77 16.42 1.18
N ILE A 117 -1.08 15.35 1.52
CA ILE A 117 -1.45 14.49 2.65
C ILE A 117 -0.84 15.09 3.90
N ASP A 118 -1.69 15.45 4.87
CA ASP A 118 -1.26 15.80 6.22
C ASP A 118 -0.83 14.50 6.93
N ALA A 119 0.39 14.12 6.67
CA ALA A 119 1.01 13.01 7.37
C ALA A 119 1.44 13.53 8.75
N LYS A 120 0.79 13.06 9.81
CA LYS A 120 1.11 13.36 11.21
C LYS A 120 2.49 12.80 11.61
N PHE A 121 3.45 12.89 10.70
CA PHE A 121 4.83 12.52 10.97
C PHE A 121 5.58 13.77 11.42
N HIS A 122 6.15 13.72 12.62
CA HIS A 122 7.18 14.67 13.00
C HIS A 122 8.40 14.43 12.12
N TYR A 123 8.54 15.18 11.06
CA TYR A 123 9.75 15.18 10.25
C TYR A 123 10.40 16.57 10.26
N ASP A 124 11.71 16.57 10.36
CA ASP A 124 12.50 17.78 10.21
C ASP A 124 12.85 17.95 8.73
N SER A 125 12.27 18.96 8.07
CA SER A 125 12.48 19.22 6.67
C SER A 125 13.94 19.55 6.32
N SER A 126 14.74 19.97 7.28
CA SER A 126 16.17 20.20 7.08
C SER A 126 16.92 18.89 6.81
N LEU A 127 16.46 17.78 7.38
CA LEU A 127 17.03 16.46 7.14
C LEU A 127 16.75 15.95 5.72
N ALA A 128 15.66 16.36 5.10
CA ALA A 128 15.33 15.98 3.72
C ALA A 128 16.37 16.50 2.72
N THR A 129 17.03 17.61 3.00
CA THR A 129 18.05 18.21 2.13
C THR A 129 19.33 17.36 2.02
N ASN A 130 19.52 16.41 2.93
CA ASN A 130 20.64 15.46 2.89
C ASN A 130 20.42 14.32 1.87
N ASN A 131 19.22 14.21 1.31
CA ASN A 131 18.90 13.20 0.32
C ASN A 131 19.31 13.68 -1.08
N LYS A 132 19.96 12.79 -1.82
CA LYS A 132 20.32 12.98 -3.23
C LYS A 132 19.72 11.88 -4.07
N GLN A 133 19.62 12.09 -5.39
CA GLN A 133 19.12 11.10 -6.34
C GLN A 133 17.77 10.53 -5.87
N GLN A 134 16.87 11.42 -5.51
CA GLN A 134 15.55 11.08 -4.99
C GLN A 134 14.67 10.54 -6.11
N SER A 135 13.92 9.50 -5.82
CA SER A 135 12.85 9.05 -6.69
C SER A 135 11.64 8.60 -5.87
N LEU A 136 10.47 8.75 -6.45
CA LEU A 136 9.21 8.43 -5.79
C LEU A 136 8.31 7.71 -6.79
N TYR A 137 7.82 6.55 -6.37
CA TYR A 137 6.80 5.77 -7.07
C TYR A 137 5.53 5.78 -6.24
N TYR A 138 4.40 5.88 -6.88
CA TYR A 138 3.10 5.84 -6.22
C TYR A 138 2.10 5.01 -7.02
N SER A 139 1.16 4.39 -6.31
CA SER A 139 0.11 3.56 -6.90
C SER A 139 -1.15 3.63 -6.06
N THR A 140 -2.29 3.77 -6.74
CA THR A 140 -3.61 3.63 -6.14
C THR A 140 -4.18 2.26 -6.50
N ILE A 141 -4.80 1.60 -5.53
CA ILE A 141 -5.42 0.28 -5.66
C ILE A 141 -6.86 0.38 -5.15
N GLY A 142 -7.83 -0.06 -5.95
CA GLY A 142 -9.25 0.11 -5.66
C GLY A 142 -9.76 1.53 -5.97
N GLY A 143 -10.98 1.84 -5.60
CA GLY A 143 -11.67 3.08 -5.99
C GLY A 143 -12.05 3.10 -7.47
N ASP A 144 -12.47 4.25 -7.98
CA ASP A 144 -12.81 4.42 -9.39
C ASP A 144 -11.54 4.33 -10.28
N PRO A 145 -11.45 3.36 -11.18
CA PRO A 145 -10.29 3.19 -12.04
C PRO A 145 -10.08 4.35 -13.03
N THR A 146 -11.10 5.17 -13.30
CA THR A 146 -11.00 6.31 -14.22
C THR A 146 -10.24 7.47 -13.62
N VAL A 147 -10.14 7.54 -12.29
CA VAL A 147 -9.38 8.56 -11.54
C VAL A 147 -8.19 7.96 -10.77
N ALA A 148 -7.92 6.68 -10.98
CA ALA A 148 -6.74 6.03 -10.40
C ALA A 148 -5.44 6.68 -10.89
N VAL A 149 -4.49 6.78 -9.99
CA VAL A 149 -3.20 7.42 -10.25
C VAL A 149 -2.07 6.44 -9.98
N THR A 150 -1.23 6.22 -10.97
CA THR A 150 -0.05 5.38 -10.82
C THR A 150 1.09 5.98 -11.61
N GLY A 151 2.28 6.06 -11.03
CA GLY A 151 3.42 6.60 -11.74
C GLY A 151 4.69 6.70 -10.91
N THR A 152 5.69 7.26 -11.57
CA THR A 152 6.96 7.65 -10.94
C THR A 152 7.05 9.17 -10.97
N PHE A 153 7.46 9.74 -9.87
CA PHE A 153 7.58 11.17 -9.71
C PHE A 153 8.99 11.53 -9.29
N ASP A 154 9.51 12.57 -9.90
CA ASP A 154 10.80 13.15 -9.53
C ASP A 154 10.54 14.29 -8.51
N PRO A 155 10.91 14.13 -7.24
CA PRO A 155 10.67 15.14 -6.22
C PRO A 155 11.40 16.46 -6.49
N GLU A 156 12.41 16.45 -7.37
CA GLU A 156 13.17 17.66 -7.74
C GLU A 156 12.43 18.50 -8.80
N LYS A 157 11.44 17.90 -9.49
CA LYS A 157 10.59 18.55 -10.48
C LYS A 157 9.20 18.81 -9.90
N ALA A 158 8.94 20.03 -9.48
CA ALA A 158 7.71 20.40 -8.81
C ALA A 158 6.45 20.18 -9.67
N SER A 159 5.66 19.18 -9.37
CA SER A 159 4.25 19.07 -9.73
C SER A 159 3.48 18.45 -8.58
N THR A 160 2.18 18.62 -8.56
CA THR A 160 1.30 18.02 -7.55
C THR A 160 0.50 16.89 -8.17
N VAL A 161 0.31 15.82 -7.40
CA VAL A 161 -0.56 14.69 -7.75
C VAL A 161 -1.88 14.87 -7.02
N ASP A 162 -2.96 15.06 -7.76
CA ASP A 162 -4.30 15.15 -7.18
C ASP A 162 -4.87 13.75 -6.96
N ILE A 163 -4.82 13.32 -5.71
CA ILE A 163 -5.45 12.07 -5.27
C ILE A 163 -6.83 12.31 -4.63
N GLY A 164 -7.27 13.57 -4.52
CA GLY A 164 -8.52 13.93 -3.86
C GLY A 164 -9.71 13.26 -4.53
N LYS A 165 -9.84 13.42 -5.83
CA LYS A 165 -10.95 12.81 -6.61
C LYS A 165 -10.98 11.29 -6.48
N TRP A 166 -9.81 10.63 -6.49
CA TRP A 166 -9.73 9.19 -6.31
C TRP A 166 -10.10 8.78 -4.88
N SER A 167 -9.72 9.55 -3.87
CA SER A 167 -10.03 9.23 -2.47
C SER A 167 -11.51 9.45 -2.10
N GLU A 168 -12.26 10.16 -2.94
CA GLU A 168 -13.69 10.43 -2.79
C GLU A 168 -14.55 9.47 -3.63
N SER A 169 -13.96 8.69 -4.50
CA SER A 169 -14.63 7.70 -5.35
C SER A 169 -14.88 6.34 -4.64
#